data_597ab77abf9c90e4aa7763a70c0aab09
#
_entry.id   597ab77abf9c90e4aa7763a70c0aab09
#
_cell.length_a   1.000
_cell.length_b   1.000
_cell.length_c   1.000
_cell.angle_alpha   90.00
_cell.angle_beta   90.00
_cell.angle_gamma   90.00
#
_symmetry.space_group_name_H-M   'P 1'
#
loop_
_entity.id
_entity.type
_entity.pdbx_description
1 polymer ?
#
loop_
_entity_poly.entity_id
_entity_poly.type
_entity_poly.pdbx_seq_one_letter_code
_entity_poly.pdbx_strand_id
1 'polypeptide(L)'
;MISLHLVEQVIASSIYLTTPILLAGIGGLVNRQAGIVNIALEAKMLVGAFVAIVVSSATGGWFLAVISAGVVAAGVGYLFSLTITRANANMIVAGLGLNILVAGGLGFILSWNFGTSGTLRLPDIHLLPKILDASVAAIPFVGAMLSGLDPLTLFAWATVAALPFLLANTRIGLHLRAAGNAPHVARGVGLREKLLQDMGTTFAGFYSGLAGAHLSLASIGLFNEGITAGRGFIALAAFYFARNRPIGTAMVCLLFGFLDASQIRLQTAGLPPKLISTIPYLMVLIALCIAGWRERERNELR
;
A
#
# COMPACT_ATOMS: atom_id res chain seq x y z
N MET A 1 -18.91 21.86 -21.11
CA MET A 1 -17.50 22.20 -20.76
C MET A 1 -17.22 21.62 -19.38
N ILE A 2 -16.34 20.64 -19.29
CA ILE A 2 -15.83 20.14 -18.01
C ILE A 2 -15.08 21.34 -17.42
N SER A 3 -15.54 21.91 -16.32
CA SER A 3 -14.87 23.07 -15.73
C SER A 3 -13.45 22.68 -15.34
N LEU A 4 -12.47 23.52 -15.61
CA LEU A 4 -11.05 23.32 -15.25
C LEU A 4 -10.91 22.90 -13.79
N HIS A 5 -11.75 23.46 -12.93
CA HIS A 5 -11.89 23.16 -11.51
C HIS A 5 -12.25 21.68 -11.21
N LEU A 6 -13.04 21.02 -12.07
CA LEU A 6 -13.37 19.60 -11.92
C LEU A 6 -12.16 18.72 -12.21
N VAL A 7 -11.37 19.06 -13.23
CA VAL A 7 -10.15 18.32 -13.57
C VAL A 7 -9.12 18.43 -12.44
N GLU A 8 -8.90 19.62 -11.91
CA GLU A 8 -7.99 19.85 -10.78
C GLU A 8 -8.38 19.03 -9.55
N GLN A 9 -9.66 19.03 -9.20
CA GLN A 9 -10.17 18.25 -8.07
C GLN A 9 -10.05 16.73 -8.26
N VAL A 10 -10.25 16.23 -9.49
CA VAL A 10 -10.09 14.79 -9.79
C VAL A 10 -8.60 14.41 -9.65
N ILE A 11 -7.69 15.23 -10.16
CA ILE A 11 -6.25 14.96 -10.05
C ILE A 11 -5.79 14.98 -8.59
N ALA A 12 -6.19 16.00 -7.80
CA ALA A 12 -5.87 16.06 -6.37
C ALA A 12 -6.40 14.84 -5.61
N SER A 13 -7.67 14.47 -5.83
CA SER A 13 -8.27 13.26 -5.24
C SER A 13 -7.55 11.99 -5.67
N SER A 14 -7.09 11.93 -6.94
CA SER A 14 -6.34 10.79 -7.45
C SER A 14 -5.01 10.59 -6.73
N ILE A 15 -4.24 11.67 -6.51
CA ILE A 15 -2.97 11.62 -5.78
C ILE A 15 -3.21 11.13 -4.35
N TYR A 16 -4.23 11.65 -3.69
CA TYR A 16 -4.59 11.28 -2.33
C TYR A 16 -4.99 9.81 -2.21
N LEU A 17 -5.88 9.32 -3.07
CA LEU A 17 -6.36 7.94 -3.09
C LEU A 17 -5.28 6.95 -3.57
N THR A 18 -4.29 7.41 -4.32
CA THR A 18 -3.11 6.63 -4.72
C THR A 18 -2.22 6.30 -3.53
N THR A 19 -2.12 7.18 -2.54
CA THR A 19 -1.14 7.09 -1.45
C THR A 19 -1.12 5.75 -0.72
N PRO A 20 -2.25 5.20 -0.22
CA PRO A 20 -2.22 3.90 0.46
C PRO A 20 -1.83 2.75 -0.46
N ILE A 21 -2.29 2.77 -1.72
CA ILE A 21 -1.93 1.76 -2.72
C ILE A 21 -0.43 1.85 -3.05
N LEU A 22 0.09 3.06 -3.17
CA LEU A 22 1.48 3.34 -3.48
C LEU A 22 2.42 2.90 -2.36
N LEU A 23 2.12 3.24 -1.10
CA LEU A 23 2.91 2.82 0.06
C LEU A 23 2.96 1.29 0.15
N ALA A 24 1.83 0.61 0.07
CA ALA A 24 1.78 -0.85 0.08
C ALA A 24 2.50 -1.45 -1.15
N GLY A 25 2.36 -0.82 -2.33
CA GLY A 25 3.02 -1.22 -3.56
C GLY A 25 4.53 -1.10 -3.51
N ILE A 26 5.07 -0.02 -2.93
CA ILE A 26 6.51 0.16 -2.69
C ILE A 26 7.02 -0.94 -1.76
N GLY A 27 6.34 -1.17 -0.65
CA GLY A 27 6.69 -2.24 0.28
C GLY A 27 6.71 -3.61 -0.39
N GLY A 28 5.63 -3.95 -1.11
CA GLY A 28 5.50 -5.21 -1.84
C GLY A 28 6.54 -5.38 -2.94
N LEU A 29 6.88 -4.32 -3.67
CA LEU A 29 7.94 -4.31 -4.68
C LEU A 29 9.30 -4.63 -4.07
N VAL A 30 9.69 -4.00 -2.97
CA VAL A 30 10.97 -4.27 -2.28
C VAL A 30 11.02 -5.72 -1.80
N ASN A 31 9.91 -6.22 -1.24
CA ASN A 31 9.82 -7.61 -0.83
C ASN A 31 9.95 -8.59 -2.01
N ARG A 32 9.33 -8.28 -3.14
CA ARG A 32 9.48 -9.07 -4.36
C ARG A 32 10.91 -9.06 -4.90
N GLN A 33 11.62 -7.94 -4.78
CA GLN A 33 13.05 -7.85 -5.12
C GLN A 33 13.91 -8.74 -4.20
N ALA A 34 13.48 -8.98 -2.95
CA ALA A 34 14.11 -9.94 -2.05
C ALA A 34 13.74 -11.40 -2.32
N GLY A 35 12.84 -11.68 -3.29
CA GLY A 35 12.46 -13.03 -3.69
C GLY A 35 11.21 -13.58 -3.01
N ILE A 36 10.53 -12.81 -2.16
CA ILE A 36 9.30 -13.23 -1.50
C ILE A 36 8.09 -12.57 -2.16
N VAL A 37 7.10 -13.39 -2.51
CA VAL A 37 5.77 -12.93 -2.95
C VAL A 37 4.91 -12.67 -1.72
N ASN A 38 4.57 -11.41 -1.48
CA ASN A 38 3.83 -11.00 -0.28
C ASN A 38 2.36 -10.74 -0.58
N ILE A 39 1.52 -11.75 -0.40
CA ILE A 39 0.06 -11.61 -0.54
C ILE A 39 -0.57 -11.01 0.73
N ALA A 40 0.16 -11.01 1.85
CA ALA A 40 -0.31 -10.50 3.14
C ALA A 40 -0.13 -8.98 3.32
N LEU A 41 -0.07 -8.21 2.23
CA LEU A 41 -0.06 -6.74 2.31
C LEU A 41 -1.35 -6.21 2.93
N GLU A 42 -2.49 -6.81 2.56
CA GLU A 42 -3.82 -6.47 3.08
C GLU A 42 -3.90 -6.57 4.61
N ALA A 43 -3.46 -7.70 5.17
CA ALA A 43 -3.41 -7.92 6.62
C ALA A 43 -2.56 -6.85 7.33
N LYS A 44 -1.39 -6.52 6.78
CA LYS A 44 -0.47 -5.54 7.37
C LYS A 44 -1.03 -4.12 7.29
N MET A 45 -1.74 -3.78 6.22
CA MET A 45 -2.49 -2.54 6.11
C MET A 45 -3.60 -2.47 7.17
N LEU A 46 -4.35 -3.55 7.35
CA LEU A 46 -5.45 -3.60 8.32
C LEU A 46 -4.93 -3.45 9.76
N VAL A 47 -3.83 -4.14 10.11
CA VAL A 47 -3.14 -3.95 11.40
C VAL A 47 -2.68 -2.51 11.58
N GLY A 48 -2.07 -1.92 10.56
CA GLY A 48 -1.61 -0.53 10.61
C GLY A 48 -2.75 0.45 10.82
N ALA A 49 -3.89 0.27 10.14
CA ALA A 49 -5.07 1.10 10.30
C ALA A 49 -5.66 1.04 11.74
N PHE A 50 -5.73 -0.16 12.32
CA PHE A 50 -6.19 -0.38 13.69
C PHE A 50 -5.26 0.28 14.70
N VAL A 51 -3.95 -0.01 14.62
CA VAL A 51 -2.94 0.52 15.54
C VAL A 51 -2.90 2.04 15.48
N ALA A 52 -3.00 2.63 14.28
CA ALA A 52 -3.01 4.07 14.11
C ALA A 52 -4.14 4.76 14.89
N ILE A 53 -5.37 4.23 14.82
CA ILE A 53 -6.53 4.78 15.54
C ILE A 53 -6.35 4.62 17.06
N VAL A 54 -5.96 3.45 17.53
CA VAL A 54 -5.79 3.17 18.97
C VAL A 54 -4.70 4.05 19.56
N VAL A 55 -3.54 4.17 18.90
CA VAL A 55 -2.42 4.97 19.39
C VAL A 55 -2.72 6.46 19.27
N SER A 56 -3.38 6.92 18.22
CA SER A 56 -3.78 8.34 18.07
C SER A 56 -4.68 8.79 19.22
N SER A 57 -5.70 8.01 19.55
CA SER A 57 -6.58 8.29 20.68
C SER A 57 -5.85 8.23 22.04
N ALA A 58 -4.94 7.27 22.22
CA ALA A 58 -4.23 7.11 23.49
C ALA A 58 -3.16 8.17 23.74
N THR A 59 -2.49 8.67 22.69
CA THR A 59 -1.35 9.59 22.82
C THR A 59 -1.66 11.04 22.46
N GLY A 60 -2.80 11.30 21.83
CA GLY A 60 -3.15 12.63 21.33
C GLY A 60 -2.22 13.12 20.21
N GLY A 61 -1.53 12.19 19.50
CA GLY A 61 -0.54 12.55 18.49
C GLY A 61 -0.61 11.69 17.23
N TRP A 62 -0.76 12.33 16.08
CA TRP A 62 -0.77 11.63 14.79
C TRP A 62 0.58 10.99 14.44
N PHE A 63 1.70 11.64 14.80
CA PHE A 63 3.04 11.18 14.44
C PHE A 63 3.40 9.85 15.10
N LEU A 64 3.18 9.75 16.43
CA LEU A 64 3.39 8.49 17.16
C LEU A 64 2.46 7.39 16.65
N ALA A 65 1.22 7.72 16.31
CA ALA A 65 0.26 6.78 15.75
C ALA A 65 0.75 6.19 14.43
N VAL A 66 1.25 7.02 13.51
CA VAL A 66 1.80 6.60 12.22
C VAL A 66 3.03 5.70 12.39
N ILE A 67 3.99 6.11 13.24
CA ILE A 67 5.21 5.32 13.47
C ILE A 67 4.86 3.98 14.12
N SER A 68 3.97 3.97 15.11
CA SER A 68 3.54 2.75 15.79
C SER A 68 2.85 1.79 14.81
N ALA A 69 1.97 2.30 13.94
CA ALA A 69 1.33 1.52 12.89
C ALA A 69 2.36 0.84 11.96
N GLY A 70 3.36 1.61 11.52
CA GLY A 70 4.46 1.08 10.72
C GLY A 70 5.26 0.00 11.44
N VAL A 71 5.66 0.26 12.69
CA VAL A 71 6.49 -0.66 13.49
C VAL A 71 5.75 -1.96 13.81
N VAL A 72 4.49 -1.88 14.25
CA VAL A 72 3.70 -3.09 14.55
C VAL A 72 3.44 -3.92 13.29
N ALA A 73 3.09 -3.28 12.18
CA ALA A 73 2.92 -3.97 10.92
C ALA A 73 4.24 -4.54 10.36
N ALA A 74 5.39 -3.89 10.64
CA ALA A 74 6.72 -4.45 10.36
C ALA A 74 6.98 -5.71 11.17
N GLY A 75 6.60 -5.73 12.45
CA GLY A 75 6.67 -6.91 13.31
C GLY A 75 5.83 -8.07 12.75
N VAL A 76 4.60 -7.81 12.31
CA VAL A 76 3.77 -8.80 11.60
C VAL A 76 4.44 -9.26 10.30
N GLY A 77 5.07 -8.34 9.56
CA GLY A 77 5.87 -8.65 8.38
C GLY A 77 7.04 -9.57 8.67
N TYR A 78 7.76 -9.31 9.76
CA TYR A 78 8.88 -10.16 10.21
C TYR A 78 8.41 -11.55 10.60
N LEU A 79 7.33 -11.68 11.40
CA LEU A 79 6.74 -12.96 11.77
C LEU A 79 6.32 -13.75 10.52
N PHE A 80 5.68 -13.09 9.56
CA PHE A 80 5.34 -13.69 8.27
C PHE A 80 6.58 -14.17 7.52
N SER A 81 7.68 -13.41 7.53
CA SER A 81 8.94 -13.84 6.92
C SER A 81 9.49 -15.11 7.58
N LEU A 82 9.44 -15.20 8.91
CA LEU A 82 9.91 -16.39 9.63
C LEU A 82 9.16 -17.66 9.21
N THR A 83 7.86 -17.60 8.95
CA THR A 83 7.11 -18.77 8.46
C THR A 83 7.61 -19.24 7.09
N ILE A 84 8.04 -18.33 6.24
CA ILE A 84 8.57 -18.64 4.89
C ILE A 84 10.02 -19.09 4.97
N THR A 85 10.88 -18.30 5.63
CA THR A 85 12.34 -18.49 5.59
C THR A 85 12.84 -19.56 6.56
N ARG A 86 12.12 -19.85 7.64
CA ARG A 86 12.50 -20.84 8.66
C ARG A 86 11.62 -22.08 8.59
N ALA A 87 10.29 -21.93 8.53
CA ALA A 87 9.37 -23.07 8.47
C ALA A 87 9.12 -23.59 7.05
N ASN A 88 9.72 -22.95 6.01
CA ASN A 88 9.55 -23.33 4.59
C ASN A 88 8.07 -23.39 4.15
N ALA A 89 7.22 -22.52 4.72
CA ALA A 89 5.81 -22.46 4.35
C ALA A 89 5.63 -21.93 2.92
N ASN A 90 4.58 -22.39 2.25
CA ASN A 90 4.22 -21.83 0.95
C ASN A 90 3.79 -20.37 1.12
N MET A 91 4.43 -19.46 0.38
CA MET A 91 4.24 -18.01 0.47
C MET A 91 2.79 -17.57 0.24
N ILE A 92 2.10 -18.24 -0.70
CA ILE A 92 0.71 -17.92 -1.06
C ILE A 92 -0.23 -18.34 0.06
N VAL A 93 -0.10 -19.59 0.51
CA VAL A 93 -0.96 -20.15 1.57
C VAL A 93 -0.75 -19.40 2.89
N ALA A 94 0.51 -19.14 3.27
CA ALA A 94 0.82 -18.39 4.48
C ALA A 94 0.29 -16.95 4.40
N GLY A 95 0.37 -16.31 3.21
CA GLY A 95 -0.15 -14.96 2.99
C GLY A 95 -1.66 -14.86 3.11
N LEU A 96 -2.39 -15.79 2.48
CA LEU A 96 -3.85 -15.87 2.60
C LEU A 96 -4.27 -16.21 4.02
N GLY A 97 -3.58 -17.16 4.67
CA GLY A 97 -3.82 -17.50 6.07
C GLY A 97 -3.64 -16.30 7.00
N LEU A 98 -2.60 -15.49 6.80
CA LEU A 98 -2.38 -14.29 7.59
C LEU A 98 -3.47 -13.23 7.36
N ASN A 99 -3.98 -13.08 6.13
CA ASN A 99 -5.08 -12.16 5.85
C ASN A 99 -6.35 -12.57 6.63
N ILE A 100 -6.68 -13.86 6.64
CA ILE A 100 -7.84 -14.39 7.38
C ILE A 100 -7.62 -14.26 8.90
N LEU A 101 -6.43 -14.61 9.38
CA LEU A 101 -6.07 -14.52 10.79
C LEU A 101 -6.18 -13.08 11.33
N VAL A 102 -5.66 -12.12 10.59
CA VAL A 102 -5.70 -10.71 11.01
C VAL A 102 -7.12 -10.16 10.93
N ALA A 103 -7.87 -10.46 9.88
CA ALA A 103 -9.24 -9.99 9.77
C ALA A 103 -10.12 -10.55 10.91
N GLY A 104 -10.06 -11.86 11.16
CA GLY A 104 -10.80 -12.49 12.27
C GLY A 104 -10.29 -12.07 13.65
N GLY A 105 -8.96 -11.96 13.81
CA GLY A 105 -8.33 -11.54 15.06
C GLY A 105 -8.68 -10.11 15.46
N LEU A 106 -8.69 -9.17 14.50
CA LEU A 106 -9.11 -7.79 14.76
C LEU A 106 -10.61 -7.69 15.06
N GLY A 107 -11.47 -8.44 14.35
CA GLY A 107 -12.89 -8.52 14.69
C GLY A 107 -13.11 -9.05 16.10
N PHE A 108 -12.35 -10.06 16.54
CA PHE A 108 -12.37 -10.55 17.92
C PHE A 108 -11.91 -9.48 18.91
N ILE A 109 -10.80 -8.78 18.65
CA ILE A 109 -10.29 -7.70 19.51
C ILE A 109 -11.31 -6.56 19.63
N LEU A 110 -11.98 -6.20 18.53
CA LEU A 110 -13.02 -5.17 18.53
C LEU A 110 -14.19 -5.54 19.46
N SER A 111 -14.69 -6.76 19.33
CA SER A 111 -15.82 -7.22 20.14
C SER A 111 -15.44 -7.42 21.60
N TRP A 112 -14.24 -7.96 21.89
CA TRP A 112 -13.79 -8.26 23.24
C TRP A 112 -13.36 -7.02 24.03
N ASN A 113 -12.52 -6.15 23.45
CA ASN A 113 -11.95 -5.00 24.18
C ASN A 113 -12.80 -3.74 24.09
N PHE A 114 -13.52 -3.54 22.99
CA PHE A 114 -14.26 -2.31 22.72
C PHE A 114 -15.77 -2.50 22.71
N GLY A 115 -16.27 -3.74 22.80
CA GLY A 115 -17.70 -4.05 22.80
C GLY A 115 -18.40 -3.65 21.49
N THR A 116 -17.65 -3.46 20.40
CA THR A 116 -18.17 -3.04 19.08
C THR A 116 -17.86 -4.07 18.03
N SER A 117 -18.64 -4.11 16.96
CA SER A 117 -18.41 -4.95 15.79
C SER A 117 -18.34 -4.10 14.53
N GLY A 118 -17.40 -4.43 13.65
CA GLY A 118 -17.26 -3.82 12.34
C GLY A 118 -16.58 -2.45 12.32
N THR A 119 -16.94 -1.53 13.21
CA THR A 119 -16.41 -0.15 13.21
C THR A 119 -16.01 0.30 14.60
N LEU A 120 -14.78 0.81 14.75
CA LEU A 120 -14.26 1.40 15.96
C LEU A 120 -14.14 2.91 15.78
N ARG A 121 -14.85 3.67 16.62
CA ARG A 121 -14.73 5.11 16.71
C ARG A 121 -14.33 5.46 18.15
N LEU A 122 -13.12 6.01 18.31
CA LEU A 122 -12.60 6.45 19.59
C LEU A 122 -12.69 7.99 19.72
N PRO A 123 -12.77 8.53 20.93
CA PRO A 123 -12.65 9.97 21.16
C PRO A 123 -11.22 10.45 20.89
N ASP A 124 -11.07 11.76 20.73
CA ASP A 124 -9.78 12.45 20.66
C ASP A 124 -8.78 11.92 19.61
N ILE A 125 -9.29 11.58 18.42
CA ILE A 125 -8.46 11.17 17.31
C ILE A 125 -7.83 12.38 16.63
N HIS A 126 -6.51 12.40 16.57
CA HIS A 126 -5.74 13.41 15.87
C HIS A 126 -5.46 12.94 14.43
N LEU A 127 -6.13 13.60 13.49
CA LEU A 127 -5.96 13.35 12.05
C LEU A 127 -4.58 13.82 11.55
N LEU A 128 -4.16 13.30 10.41
CA LEU A 128 -2.97 13.79 9.72
C LEU A 128 -3.14 15.27 9.36
N PRO A 129 -2.15 16.13 9.67
CA PRO A 129 -2.20 17.52 9.29
C PRO A 129 -2.07 17.67 7.77
N LYS A 130 -2.79 18.61 7.21
CA LYS A 130 -2.58 19.04 5.83
C LYS A 130 -1.48 20.09 5.82
N ILE A 131 -0.34 19.79 5.17
CA ILE A 131 0.85 20.64 5.26
C ILE A 131 0.84 21.80 4.25
N LEU A 132 0.13 21.65 3.14
CA LEU A 132 0.24 22.55 1.98
C LEU A 132 -1.02 23.39 1.73
N ASP A 133 -1.72 23.84 2.78
CA ASP A 133 -3.02 24.51 2.62
C ASP A 133 -2.96 25.98 2.17
N ALA A 134 -1.97 26.76 2.55
CA ALA A 134 -2.02 28.22 2.36
C ALA A 134 -0.97 28.78 1.36
N SER A 135 0.25 28.29 1.39
CA SER A 135 1.34 28.91 0.62
C SER A 135 1.39 28.44 -0.84
N VAL A 136 0.87 27.25 -1.12
CA VAL A 136 0.91 26.64 -2.45
C VAL A 136 -0.39 26.86 -3.22
N ALA A 137 -1.50 27.12 -2.53
CA ALA A 137 -2.81 27.43 -3.15
C ALA A 137 -2.78 28.65 -4.07
N ALA A 138 -1.79 29.53 -3.92
CA ALA A 138 -1.61 30.72 -4.75
C ALA A 138 -1.06 30.42 -6.16
N ILE A 139 -0.55 29.21 -6.41
CA ILE A 139 0.00 28.83 -7.73
C ILE A 139 -1.14 28.19 -8.55
N PRO A 140 -1.57 28.80 -9.68
CA PRO A 140 -2.61 28.24 -10.51
C PRO A 140 -2.25 26.82 -10.96
N PHE A 141 -3.21 25.91 -10.97
CA PHE A 141 -3.10 24.51 -11.35
C PHE A 141 -2.24 23.64 -10.39
N VAL A 142 -1.00 24.00 -10.13
CA VAL A 142 -0.10 23.26 -9.24
C VAL A 142 -0.53 23.38 -7.79
N GLY A 143 -1.04 24.56 -7.39
CA GLY A 143 -1.55 24.79 -6.05
C GLY A 143 -2.74 23.90 -5.72
N ALA A 144 -3.67 23.76 -6.64
CA ALA A 144 -4.83 22.89 -6.47
C ALA A 144 -4.47 21.39 -6.41
N MET A 145 -3.40 20.97 -7.10
CA MET A 145 -2.90 19.60 -7.08
C MET A 145 -2.15 19.25 -5.78
N LEU A 146 -1.44 20.21 -5.20
CA LEU A 146 -0.61 20.01 -4.02
C LEU A 146 -1.30 20.44 -2.73
N SER A 147 -2.37 21.25 -2.81
CA SER A 147 -3.13 21.67 -1.64
C SER A 147 -3.79 20.47 -0.94
N GLY A 148 -3.68 20.43 0.37
CA GLY A 148 -4.27 19.36 1.17
C GLY A 148 -3.50 18.05 1.21
N LEU A 149 -2.25 18.03 0.72
CA LEU A 149 -1.38 16.85 0.87
C LEU A 149 -0.93 16.69 2.32
N ASP A 150 -1.01 15.45 2.80
CA ASP A 150 -0.53 15.04 4.10
C ASP A 150 0.94 14.55 4.07
N PRO A 151 1.62 14.46 5.24
CA PRO A 151 3.00 14.02 5.34
C PRO A 151 3.27 12.64 4.73
N LEU A 152 2.32 11.71 4.83
CA LEU A 152 2.48 10.35 4.30
C LEU A 152 2.42 10.33 2.77
N THR A 153 1.59 11.17 2.17
CA THR A 153 1.57 11.35 0.72
C THR A 153 2.91 11.87 0.20
N LEU A 154 3.45 12.92 0.83
CA LEU A 154 4.77 13.44 0.47
C LEU A 154 5.88 12.39 0.65
N PHE A 155 5.84 11.65 1.77
CA PHE A 155 6.78 10.57 2.04
C PHE A 155 6.71 9.45 0.98
N ALA A 156 5.49 9.06 0.56
CA ALA A 156 5.29 8.04 -0.48
C ALA A 156 5.96 8.46 -1.80
N TRP A 157 5.69 9.67 -2.27
CA TRP A 157 6.27 10.18 -3.52
C TRP A 157 7.78 10.41 -3.43
N ALA A 158 8.29 10.90 -2.29
CA ALA A 158 9.73 11.00 -2.04
C ALA A 158 10.41 9.61 -2.10
N THR A 159 9.75 8.59 -1.55
CA THR A 159 10.25 7.21 -1.62
C THR A 159 10.28 6.68 -3.05
N VAL A 160 9.25 6.98 -3.87
CA VAL A 160 9.25 6.59 -5.29
C VAL A 160 10.44 7.19 -6.02
N ALA A 161 10.78 8.45 -5.74
CA ALA A 161 11.93 9.10 -6.36
C ALA A 161 13.28 8.50 -5.90
N ALA A 162 13.39 8.16 -4.62
CA ALA A 162 14.61 7.61 -4.04
C ALA A 162 14.83 6.12 -4.33
N LEU A 163 13.74 5.34 -4.44
CA LEU A 163 13.81 3.87 -4.50
C LEU A 163 14.60 3.32 -5.69
N PRO A 164 14.51 3.86 -6.93
CA PRO A 164 15.33 3.39 -8.05
C PRO A 164 16.82 3.52 -7.76
N PHE A 165 17.22 4.67 -7.18
CA PHE A 165 18.61 4.91 -6.78
C PHE A 165 19.03 3.95 -5.66
N LEU A 166 18.21 3.76 -4.63
CA LEU A 166 18.50 2.86 -3.52
C LEU A 166 18.68 1.41 -3.99
N LEU A 167 17.80 0.93 -4.86
CA LEU A 167 17.87 -0.45 -5.38
C LEU A 167 19.01 -0.67 -6.38
N ALA A 168 19.41 0.35 -7.16
CA ALA A 168 20.43 0.21 -8.19
C ALA A 168 21.85 0.48 -7.67
N ASN A 169 22.01 1.46 -6.76
CA ASN A 169 23.32 2.02 -6.43
C ASN A 169 23.77 1.76 -4.98
N THR A 170 22.90 1.17 -4.12
CA THR A 170 23.31 0.84 -2.75
C THR A 170 23.66 -0.63 -2.59
N ARG A 171 24.58 -0.94 -1.67
CA ARG A 171 24.95 -2.32 -1.33
C ARG A 171 23.75 -3.14 -0.87
N ILE A 172 22.87 -2.55 -0.06
CA ILE A 172 21.64 -3.21 0.43
C ILE A 172 20.73 -3.56 -0.73
N GLY A 173 20.47 -2.63 -1.64
CA GLY A 173 19.63 -2.86 -2.81
C GLY A 173 20.18 -3.94 -3.75
N LEU A 174 21.50 -3.93 -3.99
CA LEU A 174 22.16 -4.94 -4.82
C LEU A 174 22.10 -6.33 -4.17
N HIS A 175 22.38 -6.44 -2.86
CA HIS A 175 22.30 -7.70 -2.13
C HIS A 175 20.89 -8.25 -2.10
N LEU A 176 19.88 -7.37 -1.88
CA LEU A 176 18.48 -7.74 -1.88
C LEU A 176 18.04 -8.33 -3.23
N ARG A 177 18.42 -7.67 -4.32
CA ARG A 177 18.15 -8.15 -5.69
C ARG A 177 18.91 -9.43 -6.02
N ALA A 178 20.14 -9.59 -5.55
CA ALA A 178 20.91 -10.81 -5.71
C ALA A 178 20.25 -11.99 -4.99
N ALA A 179 19.80 -11.77 -3.75
CA ALA A 179 19.08 -12.79 -2.97
C ALA A 179 17.74 -13.19 -3.61
N GLY A 180 17.03 -12.25 -4.25
CA GLY A 180 15.76 -12.54 -4.90
C GLY A 180 15.88 -13.17 -6.28
N ASN A 181 16.87 -12.78 -7.08
CA ASN A 181 17.04 -13.27 -8.45
C ASN A 181 17.78 -14.62 -8.52
N ALA A 182 18.77 -14.81 -7.66
CA ALA A 182 19.62 -16.00 -7.68
C ALA A 182 20.04 -16.39 -6.24
N PRO A 183 19.12 -16.91 -5.41
CA PRO A 183 19.38 -17.18 -3.99
C PRO A 183 20.52 -18.16 -3.76
N HIS A 184 20.66 -19.16 -4.63
CA HIS A 184 21.75 -20.13 -4.52
C HIS A 184 23.13 -19.50 -4.80
N VAL A 185 23.22 -18.63 -5.81
CA VAL A 185 24.46 -17.90 -6.13
C VAL A 185 24.78 -16.89 -5.03
N ALA A 186 23.78 -16.16 -4.53
CA ALA A 186 23.96 -15.23 -3.42
C ALA A 186 24.52 -15.92 -2.18
N ARG A 187 24.06 -17.13 -1.87
CA ARG A 187 24.57 -17.96 -0.78
C ARG A 187 26.01 -18.40 -1.03
N GLY A 188 26.35 -18.79 -2.28
CA GLY A 188 27.70 -19.21 -2.67
C GLY A 188 28.76 -18.11 -2.49
N VAL A 189 28.37 -16.82 -2.62
CA VAL A 189 29.25 -15.66 -2.35
C VAL A 189 29.16 -15.15 -0.91
N GLY A 190 28.55 -15.92 0.00
CA GLY A 190 28.53 -15.61 1.44
C GLY A 190 27.39 -14.66 1.87
N LEU A 191 26.43 -14.31 1.01
CA LEU A 191 25.29 -13.51 1.39
C LEU A 191 24.29 -14.33 2.20
N ARG A 192 23.75 -13.73 3.26
CA ARG A 192 22.70 -14.34 4.09
C ARG A 192 21.32 -14.07 3.47
N GLU A 193 20.95 -14.89 2.47
CA GLU A 193 19.70 -14.66 1.71
C GLU A 193 18.46 -14.60 2.60
N LYS A 194 18.36 -15.44 3.63
CA LYS A 194 17.22 -15.44 4.55
C LYS A 194 17.11 -14.12 5.31
N LEU A 195 18.25 -13.55 5.74
CA LEU A 195 18.24 -12.25 6.42
C LEU A 195 17.76 -11.12 5.48
N LEU A 196 18.21 -11.15 4.22
CA LEU A 196 17.78 -10.17 3.21
C LEU A 196 16.29 -10.29 2.89
N GLN A 197 15.79 -11.51 2.83
CA GLN A 197 14.37 -11.79 2.69
C GLN A 197 13.55 -11.27 3.90
N ASP A 198 14.05 -11.52 5.12
CA ASP A 198 13.44 -11.02 6.35
C ASP A 198 13.41 -9.49 6.36
N MET A 199 14.50 -8.82 5.98
CA MET A 199 14.57 -7.35 5.86
C MET A 199 13.57 -6.81 4.83
N GLY A 200 13.49 -7.41 3.63
CA GLY A 200 12.54 -7.02 2.60
C GLY A 200 11.09 -7.16 3.04
N THR A 201 10.78 -8.25 3.76
CA THR A 201 9.42 -8.51 4.24
C THR A 201 9.03 -7.61 5.42
N THR A 202 9.97 -7.31 6.31
CA THR A 202 9.80 -6.34 7.40
C THR A 202 9.58 -4.93 6.85
N PHE A 203 10.36 -4.52 5.86
CA PHE A 203 10.18 -3.26 5.16
C PHE A 203 8.79 -3.18 4.49
N ALA A 204 8.35 -4.26 3.84
CA ALA A 204 7.02 -4.32 3.27
C ALA A 204 5.92 -4.21 4.34
N GLY A 205 6.14 -4.80 5.51
CA GLY A 205 5.25 -4.64 6.68
C GLY A 205 5.16 -3.18 7.13
N PHE A 206 6.30 -2.51 7.29
CA PHE A 206 6.36 -1.10 7.69
C PHE A 206 5.57 -0.20 6.72
N TYR A 207 5.84 -0.30 5.43
CA TYR A 207 5.15 0.50 4.41
C TYR A 207 3.66 0.18 4.30
N SER A 208 3.28 -1.09 4.45
CA SER A 208 1.86 -1.47 4.51
C SER A 208 1.17 -0.92 5.76
N GLY A 209 1.88 -0.87 6.90
CA GLY A 209 1.40 -0.24 8.12
C GLY A 209 1.15 1.25 7.95
N LEU A 210 2.08 1.97 7.30
CA LEU A 210 1.89 3.38 6.94
C LEU A 210 0.70 3.58 5.99
N ALA A 211 0.52 2.68 5.03
CA ALA A 211 -0.63 2.68 4.14
C ALA A 211 -1.95 2.54 4.91
N GLY A 212 -2.00 1.65 5.90
CA GLY A 212 -3.12 1.49 6.81
C GLY A 212 -3.39 2.73 7.66
N ALA A 213 -2.34 3.32 8.24
CA ALA A 213 -2.43 4.56 9.01
C ALA A 213 -2.99 5.72 8.16
N HIS A 214 -2.57 5.82 6.90
CA HIS A 214 -3.13 6.80 5.97
C HIS A 214 -4.64 6.59 5.77
N LEU A 215 -5.09 5.35 5.55
CA LEU A 215 -6.52 5.05 5.37
C LEU A 215 -7.37 5.48 6.57
N SER A 216 -6.87 5.27 7.79
CA SER A 216 -7.62 5.55 9.01
C SER A 216 -7.50 7.01 9.47
N LEU A 217 -6.31 7.63 9.42
CA LEU A 217 -6.05 8.95 9.99
C LEU A 217 -6.11 10.10 8.98
N ALA A 218 -5.99 9.83 7.67
CA ALA A 218 -5.93 10.92 6.72
C ALA A 218 -7.31 11.49 6.36
N SER A 219 -8.39 10.70 6.42
CA SER A 219 -9.72 11.18 6.00
C SER A 219 -10.85 10.91 6.98
N ILE A 220 -10.88 9.74 7.61
CA ILE A 220 -12.11 9.26 8.25
C ILE A 220 -12.06 9.37 9.78
N GLY A 221 -10.88 9.25 10.39
CA GLY A 221 -10.72 9.25 11.84
C GLY A 221 -11.45 8.09 12.53
N LEU A 222 -11.52 6.94 11.88
CA LEU A 222 -12.11 5.72 12.42
C LEU A 222 -11.45 4.48 11.81
N PHE A 223 -11.60 3.35 12.48
CA PHE A 223 -11.25 2.05 11.94
C PHE A 223 -12.52 1.28 11.56
N ASN A 224 -12.47 0.61 10.42
CA ASN A 224 -13.50 -0.33 9.98
C ASN A 224 -12.82 -1.61 9.49
N GLU A 225 -13.38 -2.79 9.76
CA GLU A 225 -12.82 -4.08 9.34
C GLU A 225 -12.61 -4.19 7.82
N GLY A 226 -13.41 -3.47 7.03
CA GLY A 226 -13.27 -3.40 5.56
C GLY A 226 -12.52 -2.19 5.03
N ILE A 227 -11.82 -1.40 5.87
CA ILE A 227 -11.22 -0.10 5.48
C ILE A 227 -10.19 -0.23 4.35
N THR A 228 -9.49 -1.34 4.28
CA THR A 228 -8.50 -1.62 3.24
C THR A 228 -9.13 -1.91 1.88
N ALA A 229 -10.36 -2.45 1.87
CA ALA A 229 -11.17 -2.70 0.66
C ALA A 229 -10.40 -3.35 -0.50
N GLY A 230 -9.48 -4.29 -0.21
CA GLY A 230 -8.68 -4.98 -1.21
C GLY A 230 -7.51 -4.17 -1.79
N ARG A 231 -7.20 -2.97 -1.26
CA ARG A 231 -6.10 -2.12 -1.76
C ARG A 231 -4.74 -2.78 -1.67
N GLY A 232 -4.52 -3.69 -0.73
CA GLY A 232 -3.30 -4.50 -0.65
C GLY A 232 -3.15 -5.46 -1.84
N PHE A 233 -4.24 -6.03 -2.34
CA PHE A 233 -4.23 -6.85 -3.56
C PHE A 233 -4.07 -5.99 -4.82
N ILE A 234 -4.67 -4.80 -4.87
CA ILE A 234 -4.44 -3.83 -5.95
C ILE A 234 -2.96 -3.41 -5.99
N ALA A 235 -2.36 -3.13 -4.84
CA ALA A 235 -0.94 -2.82 -4.72
C ALA A 235 -0.05 -3.97 -5.22
N LEU A 236 -0.40 -5.22 -4.88
CA LEU A 236 0.28 -6.42 -5.38
C LEU A 236 0.18 -6.49 -6.91
N ALA A 237 -1.00 -6.32 -7.48
CA ALA A 237 -1.18 -6.29 -8.93
C ALA A 237 -0.35 -5.17 -9.57
N ALA A 238 -0.30 -3.99 -8.96
CA ALA A 238 0.38 -2.83 -9.51
C ALA A 238 1.89 -3.07 -9.72
N PHE A 239 2.62 -3.62 -8.74
CA PHE A 239 4.06 -3.86 -8.93
C PHE A 239 4.34 -5.05 -9.87
N TYR A 240 3.43 -6.03 -9.96
CA TYR A 240 3.55 -7.08 -10.98
C TYR A 240 3.35 -6.54 -12.40
N PHE A 241 2.34 -5.71 -12.65
CA PHE A 241 2.14 -5.06 -13.96
C PHE A 241 3.33 -4.19 -14.34
N ALA A 242 3.91 -3.50 -13.39
CA ALA A 242 5.09 -2.69 -13.59
C ALA A 242 6.39 -3.50 -13.73
N ARG A 243 6.31 -4.83 -13.76
CA ARG A 243 7.47 -5.73 -13.82
C ARG A 243 8.51 -5.42 -12.74
N ASN A 244 8.03 -5.15 -11.54
CA ASN A 244 8.83 -4.81 -10.36
C ASN A 244 9.76 -3.58 -10.57
N ARG A 245 9.34 -2.61 -11.40
CA ARG A 245 10.04 -1.33 -11.58
C ARG A 245 9.39 -0.26 -10.71
N PRO A 246 10.14 0.48 -9.87
CA PRO A 246 9.57 1.46 -8.94
C PRO A 246 8.71 2.52 -9.61
N ILE A 247 9.22 3.19 -10.64
CA ILE A 247 8.48 4.24 -11.37
C ILE A 247 7.23 3.66 -12.05
N GLY A 248 7.37 2.49 -12.68
CA GLY A 248 6.22 1.81 -13.28
C GLY A 248 5.15 1.46 -12.26
N THR A 249 5.55 0.99 -11.06
CA THR A 249 4.62 0.71 -9.95
C THR A 249 3.87 1.97 -9.53
N ALA A 250 4.57 3.10 -9.41
CA ALA A 250 3.93 4.37 -9.06
C ALA A 250 2.91 4.81 -10.12
N MET A 251 3.24 4.65 -11.42
CA MET A 251 2.31 4.98 -12.51
C MET A 251 1.06 4.11 -12.49
N VAL A 252 1.21 2.79 -12.24
CA VAL A 252 0.06 1.89 -12.13
C VAL A 252 -0.77 2.20 -10.89
N CYS A 253 -0.14 2.49 -9.74
CA CYS A 253 -0.85 2.93 -8.54
C CYS A 253 -1.61 4.24 -8.78
N LEU A 254 -1.02 5.19 -9.52
CA LEU A 254 -1.69 6.44 -9.88
C LEU A 254 -2.90 6.19 -10.78
N LEU A 255 -2.80 5.25 -11.73
CA LEU A 255 -3.94 4.84 -12.54
C LEU A 255 -5.08 4.30 -11.67
N PHE A 256 -4.79 3.44 -10.69
CA PHE A 256 -5.81 2.93 -9.77
C PHE A 256 -6.39 4.04 -8.89
N GLY A 257 -5.57 4.95 -8.35
CA GLY A 257 -6.06 6.10 -7.60
C GLY A 257 -6.95 7.03 -8.43
N PHE A 258 -6.63 7.20 -9.72
CA PHE A 258 -7.46 7.95 -10.66
C PHE A 258 -8.81 7.25 -10.91
N LEU A 259 -8.81 5.92 -11.03
CA LEU A 259 -10.05 5.14 -11.19
C LEU A 259 -10.92 5.23 -9.93
N ASP A 260 -10.32 5.13 -8.73
CA ASP A 260 -11.01 5.32 -7.46
C ASP A 260 -11.61 6.73 -7.33
N ALA A 261 -10.85 7.77 -7.70
CA ALA A 261 -11.33 9.15 -7.70
C ALA A 261 -12.50 9.37 -8.68
N SER A 262 -12.39 8.79 -9.87
CA SER A 262 -13.42 8.84 -10.89
C SER A 262 -14.68 8.09 -10.45
N GLN A 263 -14.53 6.95 -9.80
CA GLN A 263 -15.62 6.17 -9.23
C GLN A 263 -16.45 6.97 -8.23
N ILE A 264 -15.79 7.65 -7.28
CA ILE A 264 -16.47 8.48 -6.27
C ILE A 264 -17.31 9.58 -6.95
N ARG A 265 -16.78 10.18 -8.00
CA ARG A 265 -17.49 11.21 -8.77
C ARG A 265 -18.68 10.67 -9.57
N LEU A 266 -18.53 9.50 -10.17
CA LEU A 266 -19.62 8.85 -10.90
C LEU A 266 -20.77 8.41 -9.99
N GLN A 267 -20.48 8.06 -8.73
CA GLN A 267 -21.50 7.75 -7.73
C GLN A 267 -22.36 8.97 -7.41
N THR A 268 -21.78 10.17 -7.38
CA THR A 268 -22.54 11.41 -7.17
C THR A 268 -23.40 11.81 -8.38
N ALA A 269 -23.14 11.23 -9.55
CA ALA A 269 -23.92 11.46 -10.78
C ALA A 269 -25.18 10.57 -10.90
N GLY A 270 -25.53 9.81 -9.86
CA GLY A 270 -26.78 9.04 -9.79
C GLY A 270 -26.73 7.64 -10.42
N LEU A 271 -25.56 7.15 -10.79
CA LEU A 271 -25.39 5.77 -11.28
C LEU A 271 -25.37 4.78 -10.10
N PRO A 272 -25.82 3.52 -10.31
CA PRO A 272 -25.86 2.52 -9.24
C PRO A 272 -24.48 2.28 -8.63
N PRO A 273 -24.27 2.51 -7.31
CA PRO A 273 -22.96 2.43 -6.67
C PRO A 273 -22.27 1.08 -6.84
N LYS A 274 -23.04 -0.02 -6.83
CA LYS A 274 -22.52 -1.38 -7.00
C LYS A 274 -21.89 -1.65 -8.36
N LEU A 275 -22.43 -1.07 -9.45
CA LEU A 275 -21.87 -1.21 -10.78
C LEU A 275 -20.57 -0.41 -10.92
N ILE A 276 -20.54 0.78 -10.34
CA ILE A 276 -19.38 1.66 -10.42
C ILE A 276 -18.22 1.07 -9.60
N SER A 277 -18.48 0.46 -8.43
CA SER A 277 -17.44 -0.15 -7.60
C SER A 277 -16.75 -1.36 -8.25
N THR A 278 -17.34 -1.96 -9.31
CA THR A 278 -16.68 -3.03 -10.09
C THR A 278 -15.66 -2.52 -11.12
N ILE A 279 -15.69 -1.24 -11.48
CA ILE A 279 -14.81 -0.68 -12.54
C ILE A 279 -13.32 -0.89 -12.28
N PRO A 280 -12.75 -0.60 -11.09
CA PRO A 280 -11.33 -0.83 -10.82
C PRO A 280 -10.93 -2.30 -10.98
N TYR A 281 -11.76 -3.23 -10.54
CA TYR A 281 -11.49 -4.67 -10.64
C TYR A 281 -11.55 -5.19 -12.07
N LEU A 282 -12.52 -4.70 -12.86
CA LEU A 282 -12.60 -5.00 -14.31
C LEU A 282 -11.37 -4.49 -15.05
N MET A 283 -10.89 -3.29 -14.72
CA MET A 283 -9.68 -2.73 -15.35
C MET A 283 -8.44 -3.56 -15.00
N VAL A 284 -8.34 -4.13 -13.79
CA VAL A 284 -7.28 -5.10 -13.43
C VAL A 284 -7.34 -6.32 -14.33
N LEU A 285 -8.52 -6.92 -14.51
CA LEU A 285 -8.70 -8.10 -15.34
C LEU A 285 -8.35 -7.81 -16.82
N ILE A 286 -8.81 -6.69 -17.35
CA ILE A 286 -8.49 -6.25 -18.72
C ILE A 286 -6.98 -6.06 -18.87
N ALA A 287 -6.34 -5.38 -17.93
CA ALA A 287 -4.90 -5.15 -17.95
C ALA A 287 -4.11 -6.46 -17.89
N LEU A 288 -4.55 -7.44 -17.07
CA LEU A 288 -3.95 -8.78 -17.01
C LEU A 288 -4.11 -9.53 -18.33
N CYS A 289 -5.28 -9.49 -18.94
CA CYS A 289 -5.53 -10.10 -20.26
C CYS A 289 -4.61 -9.52 -21.33
N ILE A 290 -4.49 -8.19 -21.40
CA ILE A 290 -3.61 -7.50 -22.35
C ILE A 290 -2.14 -7.84 -22.10
N ALA A 291 -1.71 -7.87 -20.84
CA ALA A 291 -0.34 -8.21 -20.48
C ALA A 291 -0.01 -9.67 -20.86
N GLY A 292 -0.91 -10.59 -20.57
CA GLY A 292 -0.76 -12.01 -20.92
C GLY A 292 -0.74 -12.25 -22.44
N TRP A 293 -1.55 -11.52 -23.20
CA TRP A 293 -1.58 -11.62 -24.65
C TRP A 293 -0.26 -11.14 -25.29
N ARG A 294 0.25 -10.00 -24.86
CA ARG A 294 1.55 -9.47 -25.31
C ARG A 294 2.74 -10.36 -24.93
N GLU A 295 2.64 -11.14 -23.89
CA GLU A 295 3.68 -12.08 -23.48
C GLU A 295 3.66 -13.36 -24.32
N ARG A 296 2.48 -13.82 -24.76
CA ARG A 296 2.32 -14.91 -25.73
C ARG A 296 2.93 -14.55 -27.08
N GLU A 297 2.53 -13.41 -27.67
CA GLU A 297 3.09 -12.95 -28.96
C GLU A 297 4.62 -12.86 -28.94
N ARG A 298 5.21 -12.43 -27.81
CA ARG A 298 6.66 -12.32 -27.70
C ARG A 298 7.36 -13.66 -27.54
N ASN A 299 6.71 -14.67 -27.03
CA ASN A 299 7.26 -16.02 -26.90
C ASN A 299 7.12 -16.81 -28.22
N GLU A 300 6.15 -16.48 -29.06
CA GLU A 300 5.98 -17.07 -30.40
C GLU A 300 6.97 -16.49 -31.43
N LEU A 301 7.56 -15.32 -31.14
CA LEU A 301 8.57 -14.66 -31.99
C LEU A 301 10.03 -14.99 -31.58
N ARG A 302 10.23 -15.89 -30.58
CA ARG A 302 11.54 -16.41 -30.13
C ARG A 302 11.69 -17.89 -30.42
#